data_4781b01ec322579a3a0d7e618940c247
#
_entry.id   4781b01ec322579a3a0d7e618940c247
#
_cell.length_a   1.000
_cell.length_b   1.000
_cell.length_c   1.000
_cell.angle_alpha   90.00
_cell.angle_beta   90.00
_cell.angle_gamma   90.00
#
_symmetry.space_group_name_H-M   'P 1'
#
loop_
_entity.id
_entity.type
_entity.pdbx_description
1 polymer ?
#
loop_
_entity_poly.entity_id
_entity_poly.type
_entity_poly.pdbx_seq_one_letter_code
_entity_poly.pdbx_strand_id
1 'polypeptide(L)'
;MAFMGQSKMDTLARMAKDINPEINLRLFPQGVMPENVDEFLNDVDVYVDGLDFFALPARRMVFAKCREKGIPALTAAPLGMGTAFLYFSPAGMSFEDYFKVEGYEQQEQYARFIAGLSPAMLNRDYLVAPEAVNFIEKRGPSTIMACDLCAGVMGTSVLKLLLGRGSLKAAPWGMHFDAYHQKLKSTWRPFGNSNPLQWLLLKFIRPVLQRGPPRG
;
A
#
# COMPACT_ATOMS: atom_id res chain seq x y z
N MET A 1 23.88 8.13 9.06
CA MET A 1 24.84 7.21 8.41
C MET A 1 25.04 5.87 9.16
N ALA A 2 24.62 5.77 10.39
CA ALA A 2 24.96 4.63 11.26
C ALA A 2 24.36 3.27 10.86
N PHE A 3 23.47 3.19 9.87
CA PHE A 3 22.70 1.98 9.61
C PHE A 3 22.87 1.39 8.19
N MET A 4 23.75 1.96 7.39
CA MET A 4 24.06 1.43 6.06
C MET A 4 24.65 0.02 6.16
N GLY A 5 24.09 -0.94 5.41
CA GLY A 5 24.50 -2.35 5.43
C GLY A 5 23.92 -3.20 6.56
N GLN A 6 23.12 -2.63 7.47
CA GLN A 6 22.42 -3.37 8.50
C GLN A 6 21.04 -3.86 8.02
N SER A 7 20.51 -4.90 8.67
CA SER A 7 19.13 -5.36 8.44
C SER A 7 18.14 -4.24 8.76
N LYS A 8 17.16 -4.03 7.85
CA LYS A 8 16.07 -3.06 8.10
C LYS A 8 15.30 -3.40 9.36
N MET A 9 15.00 -4.68 9.56
CA MET A 9 14.22 -5.14 10.70
C MET A 9 14.93 -4.84 12.01
N ASP A 10 16.20 -5.22 12.14
CA ASP A 10 16.96 -5.02 13.37
C ASP A 10 17.17 -3.52 13.67
N THR A 11 17.40 -2.74 12.60
CA THR A 11 17.52 -1.28 12.71
C THR A 11 16.23 -0.66 13.21
N LEU A 12 15.08 -1.01 12.62
CA LEU A 12 13.79 -0.48 13.02
C LEU A 12 13.38 -0.95 14.41
N ALA A 13 13.68 -2.20 14.78
CA ALA A 13 13.43 -2.72 16.10
C ALA A 13 14.20 -1.96 17.18
N ARG A 14 15.48 -1.64 16.92
CA ARG A 14 16.29 -0.80 17.81
C ARG A 14 15.71 0.62 17.93
N MET A 15 15.42 1.27 16.80
CA MET A 15 14.82 2.60 16.81
C MET A 15 13.49 2.65 17.56
N ALA A 16 12.65 1.61 17.39
CA ALA A 16 11.39 1.52 18.11
C ALA A 16 11.59 1.43 19.64
N LYS A 17 12.59 0.64 20.09
CA LYS A 17 12.96 0.55 21.50
C LYS A 17 13.60 1.84 22.04
N ASP A 18 14.33 2.56 21.23
CA ASP A 18 14.89 3.87 21.61
C ASP A 18 13.78 4.90 21.85
N ILE A 19 12.66 4.81 21.07
CA ILE A 19 11.48 5.68 21.25
C ILE A 19 10.62 5.22 22.43
N ASN A 20 10.36 3.91 22.54
CA ASN A 20 9.58 3.33 23.61
C ASN A 20 10.26 2.06 24.13
N PRO A 21 11.03 2.12 25.23
CA PRO A 21 11.72 0.96 25.78
C PRO A 21 10.81 -0.20 26.21
N GLU A 22 9.55 0.10 26.53
CA GLU A 22 8.55 -0.89 26.97
C GLU A 22 7.83 -1.57 25.79
N ILE A 23 8.12 -1.19 24.55
CA ILE A 23 7.45 -1.77 23.39
C ILE A 23 7.74 -3.27 23.29
N ASN A 24 6.69 -4.06 23.13
CA ASN A 24 6.80 -5.49 22.83
C ASN A 24 6.84 -5.69 21.30
N LEU A 25 7.92 -6.26 20.80
CA LEU A 25 8.15 -6.48 19.38
C LEU A 25 8.15 -7.98 19.09
N ARG A 26 7.30 -8.40 18.15
CA ARG A 26 7.37 -9.71 17.51
C ARG A 26 8.00 -9.53 16.13
N LEU A 27 9.15 -10.16 15.90
CA LEU A 27 9.94 -9.99 14.67
C LEU A 27 9.82 -11.24 13.79
N PHE A 28 9.60 -11.03 12.50
CA PHE A 28 9.47 -12.10 11.49
C PHE A 28 10.57 -11.94 10.43
N PRO A 29 11.80 -12.37 10.72
CA PRO A 29 12.97 -12.13 9.86
C PRO A 29 12.87 -12.76 8.47
N GLN A 30 12.07 -13.80 8.35
CA GLN A 30 11.82 -14.50 7.09
C GLN A 30 10.67 -13.89 6.28
N GLY A 31 10.03 -12.82 6.82
CA GLY A 31 8.83 -12.25 6.25
C GLY A 31 7.56 -13.01 6.63
N VAL A 32 6.44 -12.57 6.06
CA VAL A 32 5.14 -13.20 6.29
C VAL A 32 4.86 -14.23 5.19
N MET A 33 4.61 -15.46 5.60
CA MET A 33 4.39 -16.63 4.75
C MET A 33 3.11 -17.37 5.18
N PRO A 34 2.58 -18.31 4.36
CA PRO A 34 1.39 -19.09 4.72
C PRO A 34 1.53 -19.81 6.07
N GLU A 35 2.73 -20.25 6.42
CA GLU A 35 3.01 -21.02 7.62
C GLU A 35 2.99 -20.16 8.90
N ASN A 36 3.22 -18.84 8.80
CA ASN A 36 3.35 -17.96 9.96
C ASN A 36 2.34 -16.81 9.98
N VAL A 37 1.48 -16.67 8.98
CA VAL A 37 0.53 -15.54 8.89
C VAL A 37 -0.45 -15.51 10.05
N ASP A 38 -0.85 -16.66 10.57
CA ASP A 38 -1.75 -16.74 11.73
C ASP A 38 -1.07 -16.26 13.00
N GLU A 39 0.20 -16.61 13.22
CA GLU A 39 1.03 -16.11 14.31
C GLU A 39 1.30 -14.61 14.15
N PHE A 40 1.61 -14.16 12.93
CA PHE A 40 1.85 -12.75 12.61
C PHE A 40 0.64 -11.86 12.96
N LEU A 41 -0.57 -12.36 12.74
CA LEU A 41 -1.82 -11.63 13.01
C LEU A 41 -2.47 -12.00 14.35
N ASN A 42 -1.78 -12.76 15.22
CA ASN A 42 -2.32 -13.07 16.55
C ASN A 42 -2.31 -11.83 17.43
N ASP A 43 -3.42 -11.55 18.13
CA ASP A 43 -3.61 -10.39 19.00
C ASP A 43 -3.34 -9.03 18.32
N VAL A 44 -3.65 -8.92 17.01
CA VAL A 44 -3.51 -7.68 16.24
C VAL A 44 -4.87 -6.97 16.16
N ASP A 45 -4.93 -5.72 16.63
CA ASP A 45 -6.11 -4.86 16.56
C ASP A 45 -6.24 -4.16 15.20
N VAL A 46 -5.12 -3.82 14.55
CA VAL A 46 -5.07 -3.13 13.24
C VAL A 46 -3.86 -3.60 12.46
N TYR A 47 -4.05 -3.99 11.21
CA TYR A 47 -2.97 -4.27 10.29
C TYR A 47 -2.58 -3.02 9.49
N VAL A 48 -1.31 -2.66 9.51
CA VAL A 48 -0.72 -1.55 8.74
C VAL A 48 0.21 -2.13 7.68
N ASP A 49 -0.18 -2.00 6.40
CA ASP A 49 0.56 -2.56 5.28
C ASP A 49 1.82 -1.74 4.97
N GLY A 50 2.97 -2.29 5.32
CA GLY A 50 4.29 -1.78 4.96
C GLY A 50 5.04 -2.69 3.98
N LEU A 51 4.36 -3.65 3.35
CA LEU A 51 4.99 -4.56 2.40
C LEU A 51 5.46 -3.82 1.14
N ASP A 52 6.56 -4.29 0.57
CA ASP A 52 7.05 -3.80 -0.72
C ASP A 52 5.96 -3.89 -1.80
N PHE A 53 5.96 -2.93 -2.74
CA PHE A 53 4.97 -2.88 -3.82
C PHE A 53 4.85 -4.22 -4.56
N PHE A 54 5.96 -4.90 -4.79
CA PHE A 54 6.04 -6.13 -5.55
C PHE A 54 5.69 -7.39 -4.73
N ALA A 55 5.52 -7.27 -3.40
CA ALA A 55 5.11 -8.36 -2.52
C ALA A 55 3.58 -8.61 -2.57
N LEU A 56 2.99 -8.54 -3.77
CA LEU A 56 1.53 -8.65 -3.94
C LEU A 56 0.95 -9.99 -3.47
N PRO A 57 1.59 -11.16 -3.69
CA PRO A 57 1.08 -12.43 -3.16
C PRO A 57 0.98 -12.43 -1.63
N ALA A 58 2.03 -11.99 -0.92
CA ALA A 58 2.03 -11.90 0.54
C ALA A 58 0.97 -10.89 1.02
N ARG A 59 0.86 -9.74 0.35
CA ARG A 59 -0.19 -8.73 0.66
C ARG A 59 -1.59 -9.31 0.53
N ARG A 60 -1.90 -9.98 -0.56
CA ARG A 60 -3.22 -10.63 -0.77
C ARG A 60 -3.54 -11.59 0.37
N MET A 61 -2.59 -12.45 0.73
CA MET A 61 -2.72 -13.41 1.82
C MET A 61 -3.01 -12.72 3.16
N VAL A 62 -2.22 -11.69 3.52
CA VAL A 62 -2.40 -10.97 4.78
C VAL A 62 -3.75 -10.26 4.83
N PHE A 63 -4.16 -9.56 3.76
CA PHE A 63 -5.46 -8.88 3.72
C PHE A 63 -6.64 -9.85 3.79
N ALA A 64 -6.54 -11.02 3.14
CA ALA A 64 -7.55 -12.06 3.24
C ALA A 64 -7.67 -12.59 4.68
N LYS A 65 -6.54 -12.84 5.33
CA LYS A 65 -6.48 -13.32 6.72
C LYS A 65 -6.95 -12.26 7.71
N CYS A 66 -6.64 -10.97 7.48
CA CYS A 66 -7.19 -9.86 8.27
C CYS A 66 -8.72 -9.85 8.21
N ARG A 67 -9.30 -10.01 7.02
CA ARG A 67 -10.76 -10.09 6.87
C ARG A 67 -11.36 -11.27 7.62
N GLU A 68 -10.75 -12.45 7.49
CA GLU A 68 -11.17 -13.68 8.21
C GLU A 68 -11.17 -13.49 9.72
N LYS A 69 -10.13 -12.83 10.26
CA LYS A 69 -9.97 -12.56 11.69
C LYS A 69 -10.72 -11.33 12.19
N GLY A 70 -11.41 -10.59 11.33
CA GLY A 70 -12.09 -9.36 11.72
C GLY A 70 -11.15 -8.19 12.00
N ILE A 71 -9.93 -8.20 11.49
CA ILE A 71 -8.90 -7.18 11.70
C ILE A 71 -9.03 -6.09 10.61
N PRO A 72 -9.21 -4.80 10.99
CA PRO A 72 -9.14 -3.70 10.05
C PRO A 72 -7.75 -3.57 9.44
N ALA A 73 -7.68 -3.34 8.12
CA ALA A 73 -6.43 -3.30 7.38
C ALA A 73 -6.28 -1.98 6.61
N LEU A 74 -5.11 -1.36 6.73
CA LEU A 74 -4.77 -0.09 6.13
C LEU A 74 -3.62 -0.26 5.13
N THR A 75 -3.69 0.39 3.98
CA THR A 75 -2.56 0.50 3.06
C THR A 75 -2.38 1.94 2.59
N ALA A 76 -1.14 2.40 2.54
CA ALA A 76 -0.76 3.67 1.93
C ALA A 76 0.43 3.46 1.01
N ALA A 77 0.38 4.10 -0.16
CA ALA A 77 1.44 4.01 -1.16
C ALA A 77 2.08 5.39 -1.38
N PRO A 78 3.42 5.49 -1.29
CA PRO A 78 4.14 6.69 -1.69
C PRO A 78 4.09 6.81 -3.22
N LEU A 79 3.46 7.87 -3.71
CA LEU A 79 3.28 8.12 -5.15
C LEU A 79 3.72 9.54 -5.50
N GLY A 80 4.82 9.66 -6.24
CA GLY A 80 5.41 10.96 -6.55
C GLY A 80 5.81 11.71 -5.28
N MET A 81 5.22 12.87 -5.04
CA MET A 81 5.37 13.67 -3.81
C MET A 81 4.09 13.63 -2.96
N GLY A 82 3.39 12.51 -2.98
CA GLY A 82 2.11 12.33 -2.33
C GLY A 82 1.89 10.95 -1.76
N THR A 83 0.70 10.72 -1.24
CA THR A 83 0.26 9.45 -0.67
C THR A 83 -1.12 9.07 -1.17
N ALA A 84 -1.27 7.82 -1.59
CA ALA A 84 -2.58 7.20 -1.77
C ALA A 84 -2.89 6.32 -0.57
N PHE A 85 -4.14 6.30 -0.13
CA PHE A 85 -4.56 5.60 1.07
C PHE A 85 -5.88 4.85 0.84
N LEU A 86 -5.94 3.63 1.35
CA LEU A 86 -7.14 2.78 1.39
C LEU A 86 -7.28 2.15 2.77
N TYR A 87 -8.50 2.06 3.22
CA TYR A 87 -8.90 1.35 4.42
C TYR A 87 -9.86 0.21 4.05
N PHE A 88 -9.55 -0.98 4.48
CA PHE A 88 -10.39 -2.16 4.33
C PHE A 88 -10.99 -2.53 5.69
N SER A 89 -12.26 -2.22 5.86
CA SER A 89 -13.03 -2.66 7.02
C SER A 89 -13.34 -4.15 6.90
N PRO A 90 -13.28 -4.93 7.97
CA PRO A 90 -13.62 -6.36 7.95
C PRO A 90 -15.02 -6.67 7.38
N ALA A 91 -16.00 -5.81 7.68
CA ALA A 91 -17.36 -5.93 7.17
C ALA A 91 -17.58 -5.26 5.80
N GLY A 92 -16.56 -4.56 5.27
CA GLY A 92 -16.65 -3.84 4.01
C GLY A 92 -16.21 -4.65 2.79
N MET A 93 -15.84 -3.94 1.72
CA MET A 93 -15.26 -4.53 0.51
C MET A 93 -13.90 -5.15 0.83
N SER A 94 -13.65 -6.37 0.35
CA SER A 94 -12.36 -7.03 0.53
C SER A 94 -11.29 -6.42 -0.38
N PHE A 95 -10.02 -6.72 -0.09
CA PHE A 95 -8.89 -6.39 -0.95
C PHE A 95 -9.09 -6.97 -2.36
N GLU A 96 -9.45 -8.25 -2.44
CA GLU A 96 -9.66 -8.92 -3.72
C GLU A 96 -10.86 -8.36 -4.48
N ASP A 97 -11.97 -8.04 -3.79
CA ASP A 97 -13.13 -7.41 -4.43
C ASP A 97 -12.82 -6.03 -5.00
N TYR A 98 -11.93 -5.29 -4.34
CA TYR A 98 -11.53 -3.97 -4.78
C TYR A 98 -10.51 -4.02 -5.94
N PHE A 99 -9.43 -4.78 -5.79
CA PHE A 99 -8.35 -4.81 -6.77
C PHE A 99 -8.59 -5.77 -7.93
N LYS A 100 -9.36 -6.85 -7.72
CA LYS A 100 -9.68 -7.88 -8.74
C LYS A 100 -8.41 -8.38 -9.43
N VAL A 101 -7.44 -8.86 -8.65
CA VAL A 101 -6.13 -9.30 -9.17
C VAL A 101 -6.06 -10.80 -9.39
N GLU A 102 -6.96 -11.57 -8.80
CA GLU A 102 -6.99 -13.03 -8.91
C GLU A 102 -7.18 -13.50 -10.35
N GLY A 103 -6.45 -14.56 -10.73
CA GLY A 103 -6.56 -15.17 -12.06
C GLY A 103 -5.87 -14.42 -13.20
N TYR A 104 -5.23 -13.29 -12.92
CA TYR A 104 -4.51 -12.51 -13.92
C TYR A 104 -3.00 -12.78 -13.87
N GLU A 105 -2.33 -12.60 -15.02
CA GLU A 105 -0.88 -12.56 -15.13
C GLU A 105 -0.27 -11.46 -14.26
N GLN A 106 0.97 -11.64 -13.81
CA GLN A 106 1.64 -10.76 -12.85
C GLN A 106 1.65 -9.28 -13.29
N GLN A 107 1.91 -8.99 -14.55
CA GLN A 107 1.89 -7.60 -15.06
C GLN A 107 0.50 -6.97 -14.94
N GLU A 108 -0.54 -7.71 -15.27
CA GLU A 108 -1.92 -7.23 -15.13
C GLU A 108 -2.30 -7.05 -13.66
N GLN A 109 -1.83 -7.92 -12.77
CA GLN A 109 -2.01 -7.75 -11.34
C GLN A 109 -1.41 -6.43 -10.84
N TYR A 110 -0.19 -6.09 -11.26
CA TYR A 110 0.45 -4.81 -10.93
C TYR A 110 -0.33 -3.62 -11.53
N ALA A 111 -0.78 -3.70 -12.77
CA ALA A 111 -1.59 -2.66 -13.40
C ALA A 111 -2.87 -2.39 -12.59
N ARG A 112 -3.57 -3.46 -12.19
CA ARG A 112 -4.78 -3.37 -11.37
C ARG A 112 -4.51 -2.83 -9.97
N PHE A 113 -3.39 -3.21 -9.39
CA PHE A 113 -2.98 -2.71 -8.08
C PHE A 113 -2.70 -1.20 -8.13
N ILE A 114 -1.94 -0.72 -9.12
CA ILE A 114 -1.69 0.72 -9.34
C ILE A 114 -3.00 1.47 -9.57
N ALA A 115 -3.86 0.97 -10.48
CA ALA A 115 -5.12 1.63 -10.79
C ALA A 115 -6.03 1.76 -9.56
N GLY A 116 -6.07 0.72 -8.72
CA GLY A 116 -6.84 0.72 -7.48
C GLY A 116 -6.25 1.64 -6.41
N LEU A 117 -4.92 1.66 -6.23
CA LEU A 117 -4.26 2.53 -5.27
C LEU A 117 -4.45 4.01 -5.60
N SER A 118 -4.35 4.39 -6.87
CA SER A 118 -4.36 5.78 -7.28
C SER A 118 -5.34 6.07 -8.43
N PRO A 119 -6.66 5.93 -8.19
CA PRO A 119 -7.65 6.21 -9.24
C PRO A 119 -7.64 7.67 -9.72
N ALA A 120 -7.10 8.58 -8.94
CA ALA A 120 -7.02 10.01 -9.27
C ALA A 120 -5.78 10.38 -10.09
N MET A 121 -4.72 9.56 -10.07
CA MET A 121 -3.45 9.75 -10.80
C MET A 121 -2.91 11.20 -10.68
N LEU A 122 -2.91 11.78 -9.47
CA LEU A 122 -2.53 13.20 -9.27
C LEU A 122 -1.06 13.48 -9.60
N ASN A 123 -0.20 12.47 -9.51
CA ASN A 123 1.24 12.57 -9.72
C ASN A 123 1.69 12.38 -11.17
N ARG A 124 0.77 12.12 -12.12
CA ARG A 124 1.11 11.66 -13.49
C ARG A 124 1.87 12.66 -14.35
N ASP A 125 1.66 13.96 -14.13
CA ASP A 125 2.15 15.05 -14.99
C ASP A 125 3.53 15.58 -14.59
N TYR A 126 4.04 15.19 -13.40
CA TYR A 126 5.36 15.60 -12.95
C TYR A 126 6.33 14.44 -12.71
N LEU A 127 5.98 13.22 -13.10
CA LEU A 127 6.91 12.09 -13.06
C LEU A 127 7.99 12.28 -14.15
N VAL A 128 9.17 12.72 -13.72
CA VAL A 128 10.28 13.05 -14.63
C VAL A 128 11.06 11.85 -15.14
N ALA A 129 10.93 10.70 -14.48
CA ALA A 129 11.64 9.47 -14.82
C ALA A 129 10.71 8.25 -14.70
N PRO A 130 9.65 8.15 -15.54
CA PRO A 130 8.77 6.98 -15.51
C PRO A 130 9.52 5.67 -15.79
N GLU A 131 10.67 5.74 -16.49
CA GLU A 131 11.59 4.63 -16.75
C GLU A 131 12.34 4.16 -15.49
N ALA A 132 12.40 4.95 -14.42
CA ALA A 132 12.99 4.53 -13.14
C ALA A 132 12.15 3.45 -12.44
N VAL A 133 10.89 3.28 -12.83
CA VAL A 133 10.06 2.15 -12.39
C VAL A 133 10.39 0.95 -13.27
N ASN A 134 11.13 -0.01 -12.72
CA ASN A 134 11.50 -1.22 -13.42
C ASN A 134 10.76 -2.43 -12.82
N PHE A 135 9.73 -2.90 -13.52
CA PHE A 135 8.91 -4.03 -13.07
C PHE A 135 9.66 -5.36 -13.17
N ILE A 136 10.66 -5.47 -14.05
CA ILE A 136 11.49 -6.67 -14.21
C ILE A 136 12.42 -6.80 -13.01
N GLU A 137 13.10 -5.71 -12.64
CA GLU A 137 14.02 -5.66 -11.50
C GLU A 137 13.30 -5.41 -10.16
N LYS A 138 11.98 -5.27 -10.17
CA LYS A 138 11.16 -4.96 -9.00
C LYS A 138 11.64 -3.70 -8.26
N ARG A 139 11.92 -2.64 -9.02
CA ARG A 139 12.34 -1.33 -8.51
C ARG A 139 11.25 -0.29 -8.74
N GLY A 140 10.87 0.40 -7.67
CA GLY A 140 9.99 1.55 -7.71
C GLY A 140 10.58 2.67 -6.85
N PRO A 141 11.01 3.80 -7.44
CA PRO A 141 11.51 4.92 -6.65
C PRO A 141 10.39 5.54 -5.85
N SER A 142 10.69 5.88 -4.59
CA SER A 142 9.84 6.70 -3.74
C SER A 142 10.62 7.89 -3.21
N THR A 143 9.94 9.00 -3.00
CA THR A 143 10.53 10.17 -2.38
C THR A 143 10.35 10.11 -0.87
N ILE A 144 11.30 10.69 -0.11
CA ILE A 144 11.20 10.70 1.36
C ILE A 144 9.93 11.39 1.84
N MET A 145 9.56 12.51 1.23
CA MET A 145 8.34 13.25 1.58
C MET A 145 7.07 12.41 1.35
N ALA A 146 7.03 11.58 0.32
CA ALA A 146 5.90 10.70 0.09
C ALA A 146 5.81 9.60 1.16
N CYS A 147 6.95 9.06 1.60
CA CYS A 147 7.01 8.10 2.69
C CYS A 147 6.53 8.71 4.01
N ASP A 148 6.97 9.94 4.33
CA ASP A 148 6.56 10.65 5.54
C ASP A 148 5.06 10.97 5.52
N LEU A 149 4.51 11.36 4.36
CA LEU A 149 3.06 11.54 4.20
C LEU A 149 2.29 10.23 4.39
N CYS A 150 2.79 9.11 3.88
CA CYS A 150 2.21 7.80 4.16
C CYS A 150 2.19 7.51 5.66
N ALA A 151 3.32 7.71 6.34
CA ALA A 151 3.43 7.47 7.78
C ALA A 151 2.45 8.35 8.58
N GLY A 152 2.34 9.64 8.24
CA GLY A 152 1.40 10.57 8.89
C GLY A 152 -0.07 10.18 8.70
N VAL A 153 -0.47 9.82 7.48
CA VAL A 153 -1.84 9.37 7.18
C VAL A 153 -2.16 8.05 7.89
N MET A 154 -1.21 7.10 7.85
CA MET A 154 -1.38 5.79 8.48
C MET A 154 -1.47 5.93 10.01
N GLY A 155 -0.54 6.65 10.65
CA GLY A 155 -0.55 6.87 12.10
C GLY A 155 -1.86 7.52 12.58
N THR A 156 -2.33 8.57 11.87
CA THR A 156 -3.61 9.21 12.15
C THR A 156 -4.78 8.23 12.03
N SER A 157 -4.75 7.37 11.01
CA SER A 157 -5.82 6.40 10.75
C SER A 157 -5.84 5.28 11.81
N VAL A 158 -4.66 4.81 12.23
CA VAL A 158 -4.52 3.85 13.34
C VAL A 158 -5.10 4.43 14.64
N LEU A 159 -4.73 5.67 14.97
CA LEU A 159 -5.27 6.34 16.18
C LEU A 159 -6.80 6.45 16.13
N LYS A 160 -7.38 6.78 14.96
CA LYS A 160 -8.85 6.83 14.81
C LYS A 160 -9.50 5.49 15.08
N LEU A 161 -8.92 4.39 14.59
CA LEU A 161 -9.44 3.04 14.79
C LEU A 161 -9.32 2.60 16.23
N LEU A 162 -8.13 2.72 16.82
CA LEU A 162 -7.87 2.27 18.20
C LEU A 162 -8.63 3.07 19.24
N LEU A 163 -8.81 4.38 19.04
CA LEU A 163 -9.52 5.24 19.96
C LEU A 163 -11.04 5.33 19.71
N GLY A 164 -11.54 4.73 18.63
CA GLY A 164 -12.93 4.86 18.22
C GLY A 164 -13.35 6.31 17.94
N ARG A 165 -12.43 7.17 17.48
CA ARG A 165 -12.66 8.61 17.29
C ARG A 165 -12.56 9.01 15.82
N GLY A 166 -13.49 9.86 15.41
CA GLY A 166 -13.59 10.29 14.02
C GLY A 166 -14.12 9.19 13.10
N SER A 167 -14.05 9.43 11.80
CA SER A 167 -14.50 8.47 10.79
C SER A 167 -13.40 8.19 9.78
N LEU A 168 -13.38 6.95 9.27
CA LEU A 168 -12.60 6.55 8.12
C LEU A 168 -13.56 5.99 7.06
N LYS A 169 -13.38 6.45 5.82
CA LYS A 169 -14.13 5.90 4.69
C LYS A 169 -13.43 4.63 4.23
N ALA A 170 -14.07 3.49 4.41
CA ALA A 170 -13.57 2.21 3.93
C ALA A 170 -13.71 2.09 2.40
N ALA A 171 -12.94 1.18 1.80
CA ALA A 171 -13.12 0.77 0.41
C ALA A 171 -14.62 0.48 0.14
N PRO A 172 -15.18 0.96 -0.97
CA PRO A 172 -14.54 1.44 -2.20
C PRO A 172 -14.13 2.92 -2.23
N TRP A 173 -14.05 3.58 -1.10
CA TRP A 173 -13.48 4.92 -1.00
C TRP A 173 -11.96 4.84 -0.90
N GLY A 174 -11.28 5.68 -1.69
CA GLY A 174 -9.85 5.91 -1.62
C GLY A 174 -9.53 7.39 -1.46
N MET A 175 -8.37 7.69 -0.94
CA MET A 175 -7.84 9.04 -0.79
C MET A 175 -6.49 9.13 -1.51
N HIS A 176 -6.26 10.25 -2.20
CA HIS A 176 -4.95 10.61 -2.74
C HIS A 176 -4.68 12.07 -2.36
N PHE A 177 -3.61 12.30 -1.61
CA PHE A 177 -3.06 13.61 -1.34
C PHE A 177 -1.75 13.77 -2.09
N ASP A 178 -1.61 14.86 -2.82
CA ASP A 178 -0.41 15.22 -3.55
C ASP A 178 0.09 16.58 -3.08
N ALA A 179 1.27 16.61 -2.45
CA ALA A 179 1.83 17.81 -1.87
C ALA A 179 2.36 18.78 -2.93
N TYR A 180 2.86 18.27 -4.06
CA TYR A 180 3.36 19.11 -5.15
C TYR A 180 2.23 19.97 -5.74
N HIS A 181 1.08 19.37 -6.00
CA HIS A 181 -0.10 20.08 -6.48
C HIS A 181 -0.97 20.69 -5.38
N GLN A 182 -0.65 20.42 -4.10
CA GLN A 182 -1.49 20.83 -2.94
C GLN A 182 -2.94 20.36 -3.09
N LYS A 183 -3.14 19.13 -3.61
CA LYS A 183 -4.45 18.57 -3.90
C LYS A 183 -4.76 17.37 -3.04
N LEU A 184 -5.96 17.35 -2.48
CA LEU A 184 -6.56 16.18 -1.84
C LEU A 184 -7.76 15.72 -2.68
N LYS A 185 -7.76 14.46 -3.08
CA LYS A 185 -8.86 13.85 -3.84
C LYS A 185 -9.37 12.61 -3.10
N SER A 186 -10.66 12.59 -2.78
CA SER A 186 -11.38 11.37 -2.43
C SER A 186 -12.02 10.79 -3.69
N THR A 187 -11.90 9.49 -3.87
CA THR A 187 -12.48 8.76 -5.01
C THR A 187 -13.40 7.68 -4.49
N TRP A 188 -14.54 7.51 -5.13
CA TRP A 188 -15.46 6.41 -4.88
C TRP A 188 -15.49 5.50 -6.10
N ARG A 189 -15.16 4.22 -5.91
CA ARG A 189 -15.05 3.22 -6.97
C ARG A 189 -15.85 1.98 -6.61
N PRO A 190 -17.21 2.08 -6.64
CA PRO A 190 -18.04 0.90 -6.43
C PRO A 190 -17.61 -0.19 -7.42
N PHE A 191 -17.60 -1.44 -6.95
CA PHE A 191 -17.11 -2.62 -7.68
C PHE A 191 -15.59 -2.62 -7.92
N GLY A 192 -14.82 -1.71 -7.29
CA GLY A 192 -13.36 -1.66 -7.42
C GLY A 192 -12.89 -1.54 -8.87
N ASN A 193 -11.93 -2.36 -9.28
CA ASN A 193 -11.39 -2.37 -10.65
C ASN A 193 -12.36 -2.91 -11.72
N SER A 194 -13.54 -3.38 -11.34
CA SER A 194 -14.63 -3.66 -12.30
C SER A 194 -15.44 -2.41 -12.65
N ASN A 195 -15.19 -1.27 -11.98
CA ASN A 195 -15.82 0.00 -12.32
C ASN A 195 -15.40 0.48 -13.72
N PRO A 196 -16.33 0.98 -14.56
CA PRO A 196 -16.00 1.45 -15.91
C PRO A 196 -14.87 2.49 -15.96
N LEU A 197 -14.79 3.40 -14.98
CA LEU A 197 -13.71 4.39 -14.90
C LEU A 197 -12.35 3.73 -14.65
N GLN A 198 -12.31 2.67 -13.83
CA GLN A 198 -11.08 1.91 -13.59
C GLN A 198 -10.67 1.11 -14.82
N TRP A 199 -11.63 0.55 -15.55
CA TRP A 199 -11.35 -0.11 -16.82
C TRP A 199 -10.73 0.85 -17.86
N LEU A 200 -11.25 2.08 -17.93
CA LEU A 200 -10.65 3.11 -18.78
C LEU A 200 -9.23 3.46 -18.32
N LEU A 201 -9.02 3.63 -17.02
CA LEU A 201 -7.70 3.92 -16.44
C LEU A 201 -6.69 2.80 -16.75
N LEU A 202 -7.09 1.54 -16.65
CA LEU A 202 -6.26 0.39 -16.98
C LEU A 202 -5.78 0.40 -18.44
N LYS A 203 -6.59 0.90 -19.38
CA LYS A 203 -6.15 1.07 -20.78
C LYS A 203 -4.96 2.03 -20.94
N PHE A 204 -4.84 3.03 -20.04
CA PHE A 204 -3.70 3.95 -20.04
C PHE A 204 -2.49 3.41 -19.27
N ILE A 205 -2.71 2.65 -18.20
CA ILE A 205 -1.63 2.10 -17.38
C ILE A 205 -0.89 0.95 -18.08
N ARG A 206 -1.61 0.01 -18.71
CA ARG A 206 -1.03 -1.18 -19.35
C ARG A 206 0.11 -0.89 -20.34
N PRO A 207 -0.01 0.06 -21.29
CA PRO A 207 1.07 0.36 -22.21
C PRO A 207 2.32 0.92 -21.52
N VAL A 208 2.16 1.64 -20.42
CA VAL A 208 3.28 2.19 -19.64
C VAL A 208 4.08 1.06 -18.95
N LEU A 209 3.39 0.05 -18.43
CA LEU A 209 4.02 -1.10 -17.79
C LEU A 209 4.73 -2.03 -18.79
N GLN A 210 4.28 -2.04 -20.05
CA GLN A 210 4.86 -2.87 -21.10
C GLN A 210 6.09 -2.24 -21.78
N ARG A 211 6.30 -0.93 -21.62
CA ARG A 211 7.50 -0.25 -22.10
C ARG A 211 8.65 -0.60 -21.14
N GLY A 212 9.50 -1.55 -21.56
CA GLY A 212 10.78 -1.78 -20.90
C GLY A 212 11.65 -0.52 -20.91
N PRO A 213 12.74 -0.49 -20.10
CA PRO A 213 13.66 0.63 -20.11
C PRO A 213 14.14 0.91 -21.55
N PRO A 214 14.35 2.18 -21.95
CA PRO A 214 14.90 2.49 -23.25
C PRO A 214 16.19 1.72 -23.42
N ARG A 215 16.33 1.03 -24.56
CA ARG A 215 17.59 0.39 -24.93
C ARG A 215 18.59 1.54 -25.15
N GLY A 216 19.49 1.73 -24.17
CA GLY A 216 20.64 2.61 -24.30
C GLY A 216 21.62 2.11 -25.36
#